data_8e85216b6786ea26f1ebeaab73d61840
#
_entry.id   8e85216b6786ea26f1ebeaab73d61840
#
_cell.length_a   1.000
_cell.length_b   1.000
_cell.length_c   1.000
_cell.angle_alpha   90.00
_cell.angle_beta   90.00
_cell.angle_gamma   90.00
#
_symmetry.space_group_name_H-M   'P 1'
#
loop_
_entity.id
_entity.type
_entity.pdbx_description
1 polymer ?
#
loop_
_entity_poly.entity_id
_entity_poly.type
_entity_poly.pdbx_seq_one_letter_code
_entity_poly.pdbx_strand_id
1 'polypeptide(L)'
;SAEEVSRPALAWLDQHKADSFFLFLHYFDAHTPYDPPEPYRSAYADDPYAGEIAYLDGWIGKVVDRLRALGVYDNTLLLVVGDHGESLGEHGERSHGFFVYQATQHVPLVIRAPHGVTGRRFESRVSLVDLMPTVLDLAGLKTPEQVQGTSLRRGLEGEPAQDAARSLYCESLEATQFDCSALHGIVSGSWKYIRAPRQELYDVSRDPAETNNLFDHEPPTAVRLRDRLEEMLHEMEAAAPQQDHASPDPDAVRRLQSLGYVGGGATPATSVFTPGL
;
A
#
# COMPACT_ATOMS: atom_id res chain seq x y z
N SER A 1 10.77 -5.95 15.24
CA SER A 1 9.45 -6.03 15.88
C SER A 1 8.88 -4.65 16.16
N ALA A 2 7.56 -4.57 16.39
CA ALA A 2 6.87 -3.31 16.71
C ALA A 2 7.46 -2.61 17.95
N GLU A 3 7.90 -3.39 18.94
CA GLU A 3 8.58 -2.87 20.12
C GLU A 3 9.92 -2.18 19.77
N GLU A 4 10.73 -2.80 18.93
CA GLU A 4 12.06 -2.27 18.55
C GLU A 4 11.95 -0.96 17.76
N VAL A 5 10.90 -0.80 16.97
CA VAL A 5 10.62 0.45 16.25
C VAL A 5 10.05 1.51 17.19
N SER A 6 9.10 1.12 18.05
CA SER A 6 8.35 2.08 18.88
C SER A 6 9.16 2.62 20.06
N ARG A 7 10.02 1.81 20.72
CA ARG A 7 10.79 2.27 21.89
C ARG A 7 11.71 3.47 21.58
N PRO A 8 12.55 3.43 20.52
CA PRO A 8 13.33 4.61 20.12
C PRO A 8 12.47 5.81 19.74
N ALA A 9 11.33 5.56 19.04
CA ALA A 9 10.42 6.61 18.64
C ALA A 9 9.79 7.34 19.83
N LEU A 10 9.37 6.60 20.86
CA LEU A 10 8.83 7.18 22.09
C LEU A 10 9.87 8.05 22.82
N ALA A 11 11.12 7.58 22.91
CA ALA A 11 12.21 8.35 23.51
C ALA A 11 12.55 9.61 22.69
N TRP A 12 12.48 9.51 21.36
CA TRP A 12 12.70 10.63 20.45
C TRP A 12 11.60 11.69 20.59
N LEU A 13 10.33 11.28 20.65
CA LEU A 13 9.19 12.18 20.88
C LEU A 13 9.34 12.99 22.16
N ASP A 14 9.88 12.40 23.24
CA ASP A 14 10.12 13.11 24.49
C ASP A 14 11.10 14.28 24.34
N GLN A 15 12.09 14.12 23.49
CA GLN A 15 13.13 15.11 23.27
C GLN A 15 12.70 16.20 22.29
N HIS A 16 11.81 15.88 21.34
CA HIS A 16 11.43 16.74 20.21
C HIS A 16 9.98 17.26 20.27
N LYS A 17 9.32 17.13 21.40
CA LYS A 17 7.92 17.56 21.58
C LYS A 17 7.65 19.04 21.31
N ALA A 18 8.68 19.89 21.38
CA ALA A 18 8.57 21.32 21.11
C ALA A 18 8.89 21.70 19.66
N ASP A 19 9.38 20.74 18.87
CA ASP A 19 9.79 20.95 17.49
C ASP A 19 8.64 20.65 16.52
N SER A 20 8.72 21.20 15.32
CA SER A 20 7.97 20.66 14.18
C SER A 20 8.71 19.44 13.67
N PHE A 21 8.02 18.31 13.52
CA PHE A 21 8.67 17.06 13.12
C PHE A 21 7.88 16.30 12.05
N PHE A 22 8.61 15.49 11.32
CA PHE A 22 8.10 14.37 10.52
C PHE A 22 8.68 13.08 11.09
N LEU A 23 7.81 12.15 11.48
CA LEU A 23 8.21 10.86 12.03
C LEU A 23 7.60 9.74 11.20
N PHE A 24 8.44 8.92 10.58
CA PHE A 24 8.05 7.73 9.84
C PHE A 24 8.43 6.49 10.63
N LEU A 25 7.44 5.68 11.00
CA LEU A 25 7.62 4.42 11.72
C LEU A 25 7.25 3.28 10.79
N HIS A 26 8.25 2.52 10.37
CA HIS A 26 8.06 1.34 9.54
C HIS A 26 8.06 0.09 10.43
N TYR A 27 6.90 -0.52 10.55
CA TYR A 27 6.70 -1.78 11.26
C TYR A 27 6.77 -2.94 10.28
N PHE A 28 7.45 -4.01 10.68
CA PHE A 28 7.53 -5.24 9.90
C PHE A 28 6.42 -6.25 10.30
N ASP A 29 5.91 -6.13 11.54
CA ASP A 29 4.75 -6.91 11.97
C ASP A 29 3.47 -6.37 11.25
N ALA A 30 2.55 -7.19 10.76
CA ALA A 30 2.47 -8.64 10.79
C ALA A 30 2.98 -9.22 9.46
N HIS A 31 4.11 -9.90 9.48
CA HIS A 31 4.75 -10.49 8.31
C HIS A 31 5.17 -11.92 8.60
N THR A 32 5.03 -12.81 7.62
CA THR A 32 5.46 -14.22 7.75
C THR A 32 6.98 -14.33 8.03
N PRO A 33 7.42 -15.27 8.90
CA PRO A 33 6.63 -16.20 9.70
C PRO A 33 5.97 -15.51 10.90
N TYR A 34 4.70 -15.80 11.15
CA TYR A 34 3.94 -15.18 12.24
C TYR A 34 4.34 -15.77 13.59
N ASP A 35 5.01 -15.00 14.42
CA ASP A 35 5.48 -15.40 15.76
C ASP A 35 5.30 -14.28 16.78
N PRO A 36 4.04 -13.92 17.11
CA PRO A 36 3.77 -12.86 18.06
C PRO A 36 4.35 -13.19 19.45
N PRO A 37 4.83 -12.20 20.21
CA PRO A 37 5.31 -12.43 21.57
C PRO A 37 4.17 -12.70 22.54
N GLU A 38 4.50 -13.24 23.73
CA GLU A 38 3.52 -13.34 24.83
C GLU A 38 3.06 -11.94 25.31
N PRO A 39 1.80 -11.76 25.68
CA PRO A 39 0.73 -12.77 25.81
C PRO A 39 -0.05 -13.04 24.50
N TYR A 40 0.31 -12.40 23.38
CA TYR A 40 -0.42 -12.51 22.10
C TYR A 40 -0.33 -13.91 21.50
N ARG A 41 0.84 -14.56 21.61
CA ARG A 41 1.04 -15.94 21.15
C ARG A 41 0.03 -16.90 21.77
N SER A 42 -0.15 -16.84 23.08
CA SER A 42 -1.11 -17.68 23.79
C SER A 42 -2.56 -17.28 23.51
N ALA A 43 -2.84 -15.97 23.41
CA ALA A 43 -4.19 -15.46 23.19
C ALA A 43 -4.70 -15.72 21.77
N TYR A 44 -3.81 -15.84 20.78
CA TYR A 44 -4.11 -16.04 19.35
C TYR A 44 -3.45 -17.31 18.81
N ALA A 45 -3.43 -18.39 19.62
CA ALA A 45 -2.73 -19.63 19.27
C ALA A 45 -3.23 -20.26 17.95
N ASP A 46 -4.51 -20.08 17.62
CA ASP A 46 -5.15 -20.60 16.39
C ASP A 46 -5.04 -19.62 15.20
N ASP A 47 -4.60 -18.37 15.44
CA ASP A 47 -4.46 -17.31 14.43
C ASP A 47 -3.26 -16.41 14.77
N PRO A 48 -2.02 -16.87 14.52
CA PRO A 48 -0.81 -16.10 14.82
C PRO A 48 -0.73 -14.76 14.08
N TYR A 49 -1.28 -14.66 12.86
CA TYR A 49 -1.36 -13.41 12.10
C TYR A 49 -2.17 -12.34 12.84
N ALA A 50 -3.37 -12.69 13.31
CA ALA A 50 -4.16 -11.81 14.17
C ALA A 50 -3.44 -11.46 15.48
N GLY A 51 -2.63 -12.37 16.00
CA GLY A 51 -1.77 -12.15 17.17
C GLY A 51 -0.72 -11.06 16.94
N GLU A 52 -0.06 -11.06 15.77
CA GLU A 52 0.88 -10.01 15.41
C GLU A 52 0.20 -8.66 15.17
N ILE A 53 -0.97 -8.65 14.52
CA ILE A 53 -1.77 -7.43 14.37
C ILE A 53 -2.13 -6.84 15.74
N ALA A 54 -2.59 -7.67 16.68
CA ALA A 54 -2.93 -7.21 18.03
C ALA A 54 -1.71 -6.68 18.80
N TYR A 55 -0.55 -7.29 18.61
CA TYR A 55 0.71 -6.82 19.16
C TYR A 55 1.12 -5.46 18.59
N LEU A 56 1.08 -5.31 17.26
CA LEU A 56 1.36 -4.06 16.56
C LEU A 56 0.40 -2.95 16.99
N ASP A 57 -0.91 -3.22 17.03
CA ASP A 57 -1.93 -2.26 17.48
C ASP A 57 -1.64 -1.73 18.88
N GLY A 58 -1.24 -2.62 19.80
CA GLY A 58 -0.82 -2.24 21.14
C GLY A 58 0.37 -1.26 21.16
N TRP A 59 1.32 -1.39 20.27
CA TRP A 59 2.45 -0.46 20.16
C TRP A 59 2.08 0.85 19.49
N ILE A 60 1.26 0.83 18.45
CA ILE A 60 0.68 2.05 17.85
C ILE A 60 -0.10 2.82 18.91
N GLY A 61 -0.90 2.11 19.73
CA GLY A 61 -1.62 2.69 20.86
C GLY A 61 -0.69 3.45 21.83
N LYS A 62 0.46 2.87 22.20
CA LYS A 62 1.45 3.52 23.07
C LYS A 62 2.03 4.80 22.44
N VAL A 63 2.26 4.82 21.13
CA VAL A 63 2.71 6.03 20.43
C VAL A 63 1.63 7.11 20.49
N VAL A 64 0.38 6.75 20.20
CA VAL A 64 -0.77 7.68 20.29
C VAL A 64 -0.93 8.24 21.72
N ASP A 65 -0.84 7.39 22.73
CA ASP A 65 -0.95 7.81 24.13
C ASP A 65 0.21 8.72 24.54
N ARG A 66 1.41 8.49 23.98
CA ARG A 66 2.54 9.39 24.22
C ARG A 66 2.32 10.77 23.62
N LEU A 67 1.84 10.85 22.37
CA LEU A 67 1.48 12.13 21.75
C LEU A 67 0.43 12.89 22.58
N ARG A 68 -0.56 12.19 23.12
CA ARG A 68 -1.56 12.77 24.04
C ARG A 68 -0.92 13.29 25.32
N ALA A 69 -0.09 12.48 25.98
CA ALA A 69 0.59 12.84 27.23
C ALA A 69 1.53 14.04 27.05
N LEU A 70 2.13 14.19 25.86
CA LEU A 70 2.98 15.33 25.51
C LEU A 70 2.18 16.59 25.11
N GLY A 71 0.84 16.50 24.96
CA GLY A 71 -0.02 17.59 24.56
C GLY A 71 0.11 18.01 23.08
N VAL A 72 0.74 17.16 22.25
CA VAL A 72 0.95 17.46 20.82
C VAL A 72 -0.03 16.72 19.89
N TYR A 73 -0.78 15.75 20.42
CA TYR A 73 -1.69 14.90 19.65
C TYR A 73 -2.66 15.74 18.80
N ASP A 74 -3.27 16.77 19.34
CA ASP A 74 -4.30 17.56 18.64
C ASP A 74 -3.74 18.37 17.47
N ASN A 75 -2.46 18.65 17.47
CA ASN A 75 -1.75 19.33 16.37
C ASN A 75 -0.92 18.36 15.51
N THR A 76 -1.10 17.05 15.66
CA THR A 76 -0.36 16.05 14.87
C THR A 76 -1.25 15.47 13.79
N LEU A 77 -0.80 15.49 12.54
CA LEU A 77 -1.35 14.64 11.47
C LEU A 77 -0.83 13.22 11.67
N LEU A 78 -1.73 12.28 11.90
CA LEU A 78 -1.38 10.87 12.09
C LEU A 78 -1.97 10.03 10.96
N LEU A 79 -1.12 9.23 10.32
CA LEU A 79 -1.51 8.24 9.32
C LEU A 79 -1.08 6.85 9.78
N VAL A 80 -1.98 5.89 9.67
CA VAL A 80 -1.69 4.47 9.83
C VAL A 80 -2.12 3.79 8.53
N VAL A 81 -1.22 3.08 7.88
CA VAL A 81 -1.46 2.50 6.55
C VAL A 81 -0.66 1.21 6.40
N GLY A 82 -1.25 0.21 5.73
CA GLY A 82 -0.51 -0.93 5.20
C GLY A 82 0.10 -0.58 3.83
N ASP A 83 1.30 -1.04 3.56
CA ASP A 83 1.95 -0.92 2.25
C ASP A 83 1.42 -1.98 1.27
N HIS A 84 1.11 -3.17 1.77
CA HIS A 84 0.37 -4.25 1.11
C HIS A 84 -0.47 -5.01 2.13
N GLY A 85 -1.34 -5.86 1.64
CA GLY A 85 -2.09 -6.82 2.45
C GLY A 85 -1.36 -8.16 2.56
N GLU A 86 -2.06 -9.16 3.06
CA GLU A 86 -1.55 -10.51 3.24
C GLU A 86 -2.58 -11.51 2.75
N SER A 87 -2.16 -12.47 1.92
CA SER A 87 -2.96 -13.62 1.54
C SER A 87 -2.70 -14.76 2.52
N LEU A 88 -3.76 -15.31 3.09
CA LEU A 88 -3.70 -16.42 4.04
C LEU A 88 -4.08 -17.75 3.39
N GLY A 89 -3.97 -17.81 2.06
CA GLY A 89 -4.29 -18.97 1.24
C GLY A 89 -5.30 -18.68 0.13
N GLU A 90 -5.82 -17.46 0.05
CA GLU A 90 -6.69 -17.03 -1.04
C GLU A 90 -5.95 -17.15 -2.36
N HIS A 91 -6.63 -17.64 -3.39
CA HIS A 91 -6.07 -17.92 -4.72
C HIS A 91 -4.82 -18.80 -4.72
N GLY A 92 -4.53 -19.53 -3.61
CA GLY A 92 -3.37 -20.39 -3.46
C GLY A 92 -2.08 -19.67 -3.03
N GLU A 93 -2.12 -18.35 -2.86
CA GLU A 93 -1.03 -17.58 -2.28
C GLU A 93 -1.07 -17.67 -0.74
N ARG A 94 0.08 -17.81 -0.09
CA ARG A 94 0.17 -17.94 1.38
C ARG A 94 0.89 -16.77 2.04
N SER A 95 1.18 -15.74 1.29
CA SER A 95 1.85 -14.52 1.73
C SER A 95 1.44 -13.41 0.77
N HIS A 96 2.38 -12.72 0.14
CA HIS A 96 2.13 -11.63 -0.80
C HIS A 96 3.21 -11.61 -1.88
N GLY A 97 2.99 -10.79 -2.91
CA GLY A 97 3.99 -10.49 -3.95
C GLY A 97 3.66 -11.06 -5.31
N PHE A 98 3.09 -12.27 -5.42
CA PHE A 98 2.80 -12.89 -6.70
C PHE A 98 1.54 -12.33 -7.36
N PHE A 99 0.44 -12.24 -6.61
CA PHE A 99 -0.84 -11.84 -7.16
C PHE A 99 -1.23 -10.42 -6.77
N VAL A 100 -2.17 -9.87 -7.53
CA VAL A 100 -2.71 -8.52 -7.31
C VAL A 100 -4.18 -8.56 -6.89
N TYR A 101 -4.60 -9.61 -6.17
CA TYR A 101 -5.95 -9.72 -5.63
C TYR A 101 -6.18 -8.79 -4.43
N GLN A 102 -7.46 -8.61 -4.07
CA GLN A 102 -7.84 -7.73 -2.95
C GLN A 102 -7.18 -8.10 -1.62
N ALA A 103 -6.90 -9.38 -1.38
CA ALA A 103 -6.21 -9.82 -0.18
C ALA A 103 -4.88 -9.10 0.04
N THR A 104 -4.13 -8.83 -1.04
CA THR A 104 -2.84 -8.14 -1.00
C THR A 104 -2.89 -6.66 -1.38
N GLN A 105 -3.96 -6.19 -2.05
CA GLN A 105 -4.06 -4.82 -2.57
C GLN A 105 -4.98 -3.90 -1.76
N HIS A 106 -5.96 -4.45 -1.03
CA HIS A 106 -6.90 -3.66 -0.24
C HIS A 106 -6.39 -3.49 1.18
N VAL A 107 -5.60 -2.45 1.40
CA VAL A 107 -4.93 -2.17 2.68
C VAL A 107 -5.74 -1.21 3.57
N PRO A 108 -5.57 -1.28 4.90
CA PRO A 108 -6.14 -0.31 5.80
C PRO A 108 -5.47 1.06 5.63
N LEU A 109 -6.27 2.11 5.71
CA LEU A 109 -5.80 3.49 5.79
C LEU A 109 -6.63 4.25 6.84
N VAL A 110 -5.97 4.72 7.89
CA VAL A 110 -6.57 5.57 8.91
C VAL A 110 -5.84 6.90 8.94
N ILE A 111 -6.58 7.99 8.80
CA ILE A 111 -6.02 9.35 8.84
C ILE A 111 -6.72 10.14 9.96
N ARG A 112 -5.93 10.69 10.85
CA ARG A 112 -6.35 11.69 11.81
C ARG A 112 -5.67 13.02 11.48
N ALA A 113 -6.43 13.95 10.92
CA ALA A 113 -5.94 15.31 10.63
C ALA A 113 -6.25 16.26 11.81
N PRO A 114 -5.37 17.22 12.14
CA PRO A 114 -5.70 18.31 13.04
C PRO A 114 -6.95 19.05 12.54
N HIS A 115 -7.91 19.27 13.43
CA HIS A 115 -9.19 19.94 13.09
C HIS A 115 -10.03 19.25 12.00
N GLY A 116 -9.69 18.04 11.61
CA GLY A 116 -10.42 17.25 10.61
C GLY A 116 -11.73 16.69 11.16
N VAL A 117 -12.57 16.22 10.24
CA VAL A 117 -13.80 15.49 10.60
C VAL A 117 -13.43 14.14 11.19
N THR A 118 -14.01 13.81 12.35
CA THR A 118 -13.73 12.55 13.05
C THR A 118 -14.84 11.52 12.82
N GLY A 119 -14.47 10.23 12.91
CA GLY A 119 -15.41 9.12 12.91
C GLY A 119 -16.10 8.90 11.54
N ARG A 120 -15.51 9.34 10.43
CA ARG A 120 -16.02 9.09 9.09
C ARG A 120 -15.31 7.93 8.42
N ARG A 121 -16.09 7.17 7.66
CA ARG A 121 -15.59 6.20 6.68
C ARG A 121 -15.77 6.77 5.28
N PHE A 122 -14.73 6.66 4.47
CA PHE A 122 -14.77 7.04 3.06
C PHE A 122 -15.01 5.80 2.22
N GLU A 123 -16.05 5.87 1.38
CA GLU A 123 -16.37 4.80 0.42
C GLU A 123 -15.62 4.98 -0.92
N SER A 124 -14.95 6.14 -1.09
CA SER A 124 -14.20 6.40 -2.31
C SER A 124 -12.89 5.61 -2.33
N ARG A 125 -12.53 5.14 -3.52
CA ARG A 125 -11.25 4.48 -3.73
C ARG A 125 -10.11 5.48 -3.65
N VAL A 126 -9.10 5.11 -2.88
CA VAL A 126 -7.87 5.86 -2.69
C VAL A 126 -6.67 4.94 -2.94
N SER A 127 -5.52 5.52 -3.23
CA SER A 127 -4.29 4.78 -3.49
C SER A 127 -3.17 5.27 -2.58
N LEU A 128 -2.16 4.45 -2.36
CA LEU A 128 -0.97 4.81 -1.57
C LEU A 128 -0.24 6.03 -2.15
N VAL A 129 -0.30 6.24 -3.48
CA VAL A 129 0.27 7.44 -4.13
C VAL A 129 -0.40 8.74 -3.70
N ASP A 130 -1.60 8.68 -3.10
CA ASP A 130 -2.34 9.85 -2.59
C ASP A 130 -1.81 10.34 -1.24
N LEU A 131 -1.04 9.53 -0.53
CA LEU A 131 -0.57 9.88 0.82
C LEU A 131 0.35 11.08 0.80
N MET A 132 1.36 11.09 -0.07
CA MET A 132 2.33 12.17 -0.15
C MET A 132 1.66 13.53 -0.48
N PRO A 133 0.85 13.68 -1.55
CA PRO A 133 0.18 14.93 -1.83
C PRO A 133 -0.81 15.33 -0.71
N THR A 134 -1.43 14.36 -0.01
CA THR A 134 -2.30 14.64 1.14
C THR A 134 -1.54 15.23 2.31
N VAL A 135 -0.40 14.63 2.67
CA VAL A 135 0.45 15.11 3.77
C VAL A 135 0.97 16.51 3.47
N LEU A 136 1.48 16.75 2.26
CA LEU A 136 1.99 18.05 1.85
C LEU A 136 0.91 19.12 1.86
N ASP A 137 -0.27 18.84 1.32
CA ASP A 137 -1.40 19.75 1.29
C ASP A 137 -1.90 20.09 2.72
N LEU A 138 -2.04 19.09 3.60
CA LEU A 138 -2.43 19.31 4.99
C LEU A 138 -1.38 20.08 5.80
N ALA A 139 -0.10 19.94 5.43
CA ALA A 139 1.01 20.70 6.01
C ALA A 139 1.16 22.11 5.40
N GLY A 140 0.35 22.47 4.40
CA GLY A 140 0.46 23.76 3.70
C GLY A 140 1.70 23.88 2.82
N LEU A 141 2.27 22.75 2.40
CA LEU A 141 3.45 22.67 1.53
C LEU A 141 3.04 22.47 0.07
N LYS A 142 3.85 23.00 -0.85
CA LYS A 142 3.63 22.80 -2.28
C LYS A 142 3.96 21.35 -2.66
N THR A 143 3.04 20.67 -3.32
CA THR A 143 3.29 19.35 -3.92
C THR A 143 4.20 19.52 -5.15
N PRO A 144 5.34 18.78 -5.22
CA PRO A 144 6.19 18.77 -6.41
C PRO A 144 5.45 18.25 -7.64
N GLU A 145 5.80 18.75 -8.83
CA GLU A 145 5.08 18.42 -10.09
C GLU A 145 5.17 16.94 -10.48
N GLN A 146 6.27 16.27 -10.10
CA GLN A 146 6.48 14.85 -10.37
C GLN A 146 5.69 13.91 -9.44
N VAL A 147 5.07 14.45 -8.38
CA VAL A 147 4.28 13.63 -7.46
C VAL A 147 2.96 13.26 -8.12
N GLN A 148 2.74 11.96 -8.24
CA GLN A 148 1.47 11.40 -8.69
C GLN A 148 0.47 11.34 -7.52
N GLY A 149 -0.77 11.05 -7.83
CA GLY A 149 -1.81 10.97 -6.83
C GLY A 149 -2.57 12.27 -6.62
N THR A 150 -3.58 12.22 -5.75
CA THR A 150 -4.49 13.34 -5.47
C THR A 150 -4.64 13.51 -3.98
N SER A 151 -4.59 14.76 -3.49
CA SER A 151 -4.81 15.04 -2.07
C SER A 151 -6.21 14.61 -1.62
N LEU A 152 -6.27 13.90 -0.50
CA LEU A 152 -7.51 13.44 0.14
C LEU A 152 -8.10 14.53 1.07
N ARG A 153 -7.49 15.72 1.16
CA ARG A 153 -7.87 16.80 2.07
C ARG A 153 -9.35 17.14 1.99
N ARG A 154 -9.90 17.33 0.80
CA ARG A 154 -11.31 17.68 0.63
C ARG A 154 -12.25 16.63 1.25
N GLY A 155 -11.94 15.35 1.04
CA GLY A 155 -12.66 14.27 1.68
C GLY A 155 -12.55 14.32 3.21
N LEU A 156 -11.35 14.58 3.74
CA LEU A 156 -11.09 14.72 5.18
C LEU A 156 -11.81 15.94 5.79
N GLU A 157 -12.06 16.98 5.01
CA GLU A 157 -12.86 18.16 5.39
C GLU A 157 -14.38 17.94 5.21
N GLY A 158 -14.80 16.78 4.71
CA GLY A 158 -16.19 16.38 4.62
C GLY A 158 -16.85 16.65 3.27
N GLU A 159 -16.07 17.07 2.26
CA GLU A 159 -16.58 17.24 0.90
C GLU A 159 -16.77 15.87 0.19
N PRO A 160 -17.67 15.78 -0.79
CA PRO A 160 -17.77 14.60 -1.63
C PRO A 160 -16.45 14.30 -2.33
N ALA A 161 -16.15 13.01 -2.51
CA ALA A 161 -14.99 12.60 -3.30
C ALA A 161 -15.08 13.13 -4.73
N GLN A 162 -13.96 13.64 -5.24
CA GLN A 162 -13.93 14.33 -6.52
C GLN A 162 -14.11 13.41 -7.74
N ASP A 163 -13.83 12.11 -7.60
CA ASP A 163 -13.81 11.23 -8.78
C ASP A 163 -14.20 9.78 -8.45
N ALA A 164 -15.50 9.50 -8.55
CA ALA A 164 -16.01 8.12 -8.48
C ALA A 164 -15.57 7.24 -9.67
N ALA A 165 -15.08 7.86 -10.75
CA ALA A 165 -14.60 7.19 -11.97
C ALA A 165 -13.09 7.00 -12.03
N ARG A 166 -12.36 7.41 -10.99
CA ARG A 166 -10.91 7.28 -10.95
C ARG A 166 -10.48 5.82 -11.09
N SER A 167 -9.50 5.61 -11.94
CA SER A 167 -8.87 4.31 -12.14
C SER A 167 -7.59 4.23 -11.30
N LEU A 168 -7.45 3.15 -10.55
CA LEU A 168 -6.27 2.86 -9.73
C LEU A 168 -5.50 1.71 -10.37
N TYR A 169 -4.20 1.89 -10.50
CA TYR A 169 -3.27 0.89 -11.03
C TYR A 169 -2.66 0.06 -9.91
N CYS A 170 -2.42 -1.23 -10.16
CA CYS A 170 -1.61 -2.11 -9.35
C CYS A 170 -0.83 -3.09 -10.23
N GLU A 171 0.32 -3.55 -9.74
CA GLU A 171 1.15 -4.52 -10.45
C GLU A 171 1.84 -5.50 -9.50
N SER A 172 2.22 -6.66 -10.06
CA SER A 172 3.20 -7.54 -9.46
C SER A 172 4.20 -7.99 -10.52
N LEU A 173 5.48 -7.79 -10.23
CA LEU A 173 6.61 -8.21 -11.04
C LEU A 173 7.31 -9.45 -10.45
N GLU A 174 6.92 -9.93 -9.28
CA GLU A 174 7.57 -11.04 -8.58
C GLU A 174 7.58 -12.31 -9.43
N ALA A 175 6.47 -12.58 -10.12
CA ALA A 175 6.35 -13.73 -11.02
C ALA A 175 7.41 -13.75 -12.14
N THR A 176 7.93 -12.59 -12.55
CA THR A 176 8.96 -12.51 -13.61
C THR A 176 10.31 -13.11 -13.21
N GLN A 177 10.59 -13.21 -11.91
CA GLN A 177 11.78 -13.88 -11.39
C GLN A 177 11.76 -15.41 -11.65
N PHE A 178 10.58 -15.95 -11.98
CA PHE A 178 10.34 -17.37 -12.25
C PHE A 178 9.93 -17.63 -13.70
N ASP A 179 10.33 -16.76 -14.64
CA ASP A 179 9.98 -16.82 -16.07
C ASP A 179 8.45 -16.78 -16.31
N CYS A 180 7.68 -16.22 -15.39
CA CYS A 180 6.25 -16.00 -15.52
C CYS A 180 5.97 -14.55 -15.96
N SER A 181 4.73 -14.31 -16.44
CA SER A 181 4.31 -12.98 -16.86
C SER A 181 4.12 -12.04 -15.68
N ALA A 182 4.49 -10.78 -15.85
CA ALA A 182 4.07 -9.72 -14.94
C ALA A 182 2.53 -9.63 -14.90
N LEU A 183 1.99 -9.27 -13.74
CA LEU A 183 0.57 -9.00 -13.58
C LEU A 183 0.36 -7.49 -13.48
N HIS A 184 -0.61 -6.99 -14.22
CA HIS A 184 -1.02 -5.59 -14.16
C HIS A 184 -2.52 -5.52 -13.92
N GLY A 185 -2.94 -4.73 -12.97
CA GLY A 185 -4.34 -4.58 -12.62
C GLY A 185 -4.81 -3.14 -12.67
N ILE A 186 -6.10 -2.98 -12.92
CA ILE A 186 -6.79 -1.69 -12.84
C ILE A 186 -8.10 -1.87 -12.08
N VAL A 187 -8.35 -0.95 -11.14
CA VAL A 187 -9.61 -0.87 -10.41
C VAL A 187 -10.31 0.42 -10.78
N SER A 188 -11.54 0.35 -11.28
CA SER A 188 -12.36 1.52 -11.64
C SER A 188 -13.83 1.29 -11.26
N GLY A 189 -14.36 2.16 -10.42
CA GLY A 189 -15.67 1.93 -9.79
C GLY A 189 -15.68 0.63 -8.99
N SER A 190 -16.64 -0.25 -9.21
CA SER A 190 -16.71 -1.59 -8.59
C SER A 190 -15.93 -2.67 -9.33
N TRP A 191 -15.35 -2.35 -10.49
CA TRP A 191 -14.73 -3.33 -11.35
C TRP A 191 -13.20 -3.37 -11.18
N LYS A 192 -12.66 -4.59 -11.21
CA LYS A 192 -11.22 -4.83 -11.27
C LYS A 192 -10.92 -5.75 -12.45
N TYR A 193 -9.99 -5.32 -13.29
CA TYR A 193 -9.45 -6.10 -14.40
C TYR A 193 -7.99 -6.41 -14.13
N ILE A 194 -7.59 -7.65 -14.40
CA ILE A 194 -6.21 -8.12 -14.28
C ILE A 194 -5.74 -8.63 -15.64
N ARG A 195 -4.67 -8.00 -16.16
CA ARG A 195 -3.94 -8.48 -17.33
C ARG A 195 -2.97 -9.56 -16.88
N ALA A 196 -3.32 -10.80 -17.14
CA ALA A 196 -2.57 -12.02 -16.92
C ALA A 196 -2.59 -12.84 -18.21
N PRO A 197 -1.84 -13.96 -18.34
CA PRO A 197 -1.97 -14.88 -19.47
C PRO A 197 -3.42 -15.36 -19.68
N ARG A 198 -4.16 -15.59 -18.61
CA ARG A 198 -5.61 -15.71 -18.61
C ARG A 198 -6.18 -14.44 -17.99
N GLN A 199 -6.82 -13.61 -18.80
CA GLN A 199 -7.37 -12.33 -18.36
C GLN A 199 -8.51 -12.52 -17.36
N GLU A 200 -8.62 -11.60 -16.41
CA GLU A 200 -9.59 -11.69 -15.34
C GLU A 200 -10.35 -10.38 -15.14
N LEU A 201 -11.63 -10.49 -14.80
CA LEU A 201 -12.52 -9.36 -14.49
C LEU A 201 -13.40 -9.72 -13.29
N TYR A 202 -13.46 -8.83 -12.31
CA TYR A 202 -14.24 -9.02 -11.09
C TYR A 202 -15.08 -7.78 -10.76
N ASP A 203 -16.31 -7.99 -10.26
CA ASP A 203 -17.05 -6.96 -9.54
C ASP A 203 -16.74 -7.07 -8.04
N VAL A 204 -15.72 -6.36 -7.59
CA VAL A 204 -15.22 -6.44 -6.21
C VAL A 204 -16.20 -5.89 -5.15
N SER A 205 -17.31 -5.28 -5.56
CA SER A 205 -18.38 -4.89 -4.64
C SER A 205 -19.32 -6.05 -4.31
N ARG A 206 -19.47 -7.01 -5.24
CA ARG A 206 -20.32 -8.19 -5.09
C ARG A 206 -19.51 -9.45 -4.79
N ASP A 207 -18.30 -9.50 -5.28
CA ASP A 207 -17.35 -10.59 -5.11
C ASP A 207 -16.00 -10.04 -4.62
N PRO A 208 -15.91 -9.60 -3.35
CA PRO A 208 -14.67 -9.06 -2.78
C PRO A 208 -13.57 -10.11 -2.65
N ALA A 209 -13.90 -11.40 -2.72
CA ALA A 209 -12.93 -12.50 -2.72
C ALA A 209 -12.42 -12.87 -4.13
N GLU A 210 -12.95 -12.23 -5.19
CA GLU A 210 -12.50 -12.39 -6.58
C GLU A 210 -12.52 -13.86 -7.06
N THR A 211 -13.56 -14.59 -6.69
CA THR A 211 -13.69 -16.02 -6.98
C THR A 211 -14.42 -16.32 -8.29
N ASN A 212 -15.15 -15.34 -8.84
CA ASN A 212 -15.95 -15.48 -10.05
C ASN A 212 -15.43 -14.58 -11.16
N ASN A 213 -14.57 -15.11 -12.05
CA ASN A 213 -14.06 -14.37 -13.19
C ASN A 213 -15.17 -14.11 -14.23
N LEU A 214 -15.50 -12.83 -14.44
CA LEU A 214 -16.56 -12.34 -15.33
C LEU A 214 -16.03 -11.89 -16.71
N PHE A 215 -14.76 -12.14 -17.03
CA PHE A 215 -14.13 -11.62 -18.25
C PHE A 215 -14.91 -11.97 -19.53
N ASP A 216 -15.35 -13.21 -19.66
CA ASP A 216 -16.12 -13.69 -20.82
C ASP A 216 -17.62 -13.33 -20.72
N HIS A 217 -18.10 -12.92 -19.56
CA HIS A 217 -19.51 -12.63 -19.29
C HIS A 217 -19.86 -11.13 -19.39
N GLU A 218 -18.86 -10.26 -19.24
CA GLU A 218 -18.99 -8.80 -19.27
C GLU A 218 -18.04 -8.13 -20.28
N PRO A 219 -18.08 -8.52 -21.59
CA PRO A 219 -17.13 -8.07 -22.59
C PRO A 219 -17.00 -6.53 -22.72
N PRO A 220 -18.09 -5.72 -22.66
CA PRO A 220 -17.93 -4.27 -22.75
C PRO A 220 -17.12 -3.67 -21.61
N THR A 221 -17.29 -4.19 -20.39
CA THR A 221 -16.54 -3.75 -19.21
C THR A 221 -15.09 -4.20 -19.30
N ALA A 222 -14.86 -5.45 -19.70
CA ALA A 222 -13.51 -6.00 -19.90
C ALA A 222 -12.71 -5.19 -20.92
N VAL A 223 -13.29 -4.90 -22.10
CA VAL A 223 -12.66 -4.08 -23.15
C VAL A 223 -12.33 -2.69 -22.62
N ARG A 224 -13.29 -2.00 -22.02
CA ARG A 224 -13.09 -0.65 -21.49
C ARG A 224 -11.97 -0.58 -20.47
N LEU A 225 -11.87 -1.55 -19.55
CA LEU A 225 -10.84 -1.55 -18.53
C LEU A 225 -9.48 -1.96 -19.08
N ARG A 226 -9.44 -2.90 -20.01
CA ARG A 226 -8.22 -3.26 -20.72
C ARG A 226 -7.65 -2.04 -21.44
N ASP A 227 -8.47 -1.37 -22.25
CA ASP A 227 -8.02 -0.22 -23.03
C ASP A 227 -7.56 0.93 -22.11
N ARG A 228 -8.25 1.15 -20.97
CA ARG A 228 -7.80 2.14 -19.98
C ARG A 228 -6.48 1.74 -19.30
N LEU A 229 -6.28 0.46 -18.99
CA LEU A 229 -5.02 -0.03 -18.45
C LEU A 229 -3.86 0.19 -19.45
N GLU A 230 -4.07 -0.13 -20.72
CA GLU A 230 -3.07 0.09 -21.77
C GLU A 230 -2.72 1.57 -21.91
N GLU A 231 -3.72 2.45 -21.90
CA GLU A 231 -3.51 3.91 -21.89
C GLU A 231 -2.66 4.36 -20.69
N MET A 232 -3.00 3.91 -19.47
CA MET A 232 -2.24 4.24 -18.26
C MET A 232 -0.79 3.75 -18.35
N LEU A 233 -0.56 2.56 -18.88
CA LEU A 233 0.80 2.02 -19.04
C LEU A 233 1.62 2.87 -20.03
N HIS A 234 1.02 3.29 -21.15
CA HIS A 234 1.66 4.20 -22.09
C HIS A 234 1.95 5.58 -21.49
N GLU A 235 1.00 6.14 -20.70
CA GLU A 235 1.20 7.40 -19.98
C GLU A 235 2.38 7.30 -18.99
N MET A 236 2.46 6.20 -18.22
CA MET A 236 3.55 5.96 -17.28
C MET A 236 4.89 5.77 -17.98
N GLU A 237 4.94 5.03 -19.08
CA GLU A 237 6.16 4.84 -19.87
C GLU A 237 6.66 6.18 -20.47
N ALA A 238 5.74 6.99 -21.01
CA ALA A 238 6.08 8.30 -21.55
C ALA A 238 6.55 9.30 -20.49
N ALA A 239 6.07 9.18 -19.27
CA ALA A 239 6.45 10.02 -18.13
C ALA A 239 7.70 9.51 -17.39
N ALA A 240 8.15 8.28 -17.68
CA ALA A 240 9.31 7.70 -17.03
C ALA A 240 10.56 8.55 -17.33
N PRO A 241 11.32 8.98 -16.32
CA PRO A 241 12.58 9.66 -16.55
C PRO A 241 13.51 8.75 -17.35
N GLN A 242 14.18 9.30 -18.37
CA GLN A 242 15.23 8.54 -19.04
C GLN A 242 16.25 8.12 -17.99
N GLN A 243 16.30 6.82 -17.71
CA GLN A 243 17.24 6.28 -16.73
C GLN A 243 18.64 6.42 -17.30
N ASP A 244 19.43 7.34 -16.74
CA ASP A 244 20.87 7.11 -16.71
C ASP A 244 21.06 5.82 -15.90
N HIS A 245 21.68 4.80 -16.51
CA HIS A 245 21.98 3.52 -15.87
C HIS A 245 23.06 3.69 -14.79
N ALA A 246 22.81 4.55 -13.80
CA ALA A 246 23.62 4.60 -12.61
C ALA A 246 23.42 3.29 -11.83
N SER A 247 24.51 2.57 -11.61
CA SER A 247 24.46 1.38 -10.77
C SER A 247 23.82 1.72 -9.42
N PRO A 248 22.85 0.93 -8.94
CA PRO A 248 22.21 1.23 -7.66
C PRO A 248 23.24 1.32 -6.54
N ASP A 249 23.03 2.27 -5.64
CA ASP A 249 23.88 2.43 -4.45
C ASP A 249 24.01 1.08 -3.71
N PRO A 250 25.24 0.55 -3.53
CA PRO A 250 25.43 -0.73 -2.87
C PRO A 250 24.87 -0.79 -1.44
N ASP A 251 24.76 0.36 -0.76
CA ASP A 251 24.17 0.43 0.58
C ASP A 251 22.65 0.37 0.52
N ALA A 252 22.02 0.96 -0.49
CA ALA A 252 20.60 0.83 -0.73
C ALA A 252 20.23 -0.62 -1.09
N VAL A 253 21.03 -1.28 -1.94
CA VAL A 253 20.83 -2.70 -2.30
C VAL A 253 20.94 -3.58 -1.06
N ARG A 254 21.94 -3.39 -0.19
CA ARG A 254 22.08 -4.15 1.06
C ARG A 254 20.90 -3.96 2.00
N ARG A 255 20.36 -2.74 2.10
CA ARG A 255 19.16 -2.48 2.91
C ARG A 255 17.93 -3.20 2.36
N LEU A 256 17.73 -3.16 1.06
CA LEU A 256 16.62 -3.88 0.39
C LEU A 256 16.76 -5.39 0.56
N GLN A 257 18.00 -5.93 0.46
CA GLN A 257 18.27 -7.35 0.73
C GLN A 257 17.96 -7.74 2.17
N SER A 258 18.32 -6.89 3.15
CA SER A 258 18.05 -7.15 4.56
C SER A 258 16.55 -7.13 4.91
N LEU A 259 15.75 -6.48 4.07
CA LEU A 259 14.28 -6.39 4.18
C LEU A 259 13.55 -7.46 3.33
N GLY A 260 14.30 -8.34 2.63
CA GLY A 260 13.73 -9.39 1.81
C GLY A 260 13.22 -8.96 0.42
N TYR A 261 13.38 -7.69 0.04
CA TYR A 261 12.93 -7.18 -1.26
C TYR A 261 13.84 -7.53 -2.44
N VAL A 262 15.06 -8.02 -2.21
CA VAL A 262 15.99 -8.45 -3.26
C VAL A 262 16.65 -9.74 -2.84
N GLY A 263 16.42 -10.83 -3.59
CA GLY A 263 17.10 -12.11 -3.38
C GLY A 263 18.60 -12.00 -3.62
N GLY A 264 19.42 -12.60 -2.75
CA GLY A 264 20.87 -12.64 -2.93
C GLY A 264 21.24 -13.53 -4.12
N GLY A 265 21.45 -12.95 -5.31
CA GLY A 265 21.99 -13.68 -6.46
C GLY A 265 21.43 -13.35 -7.83
N ALA A 266 20.47 -12.46 -7.97
CA ALA A 266 19.98 -12.06 -9.29
C ALA A 266 20.83 -10.93 -9.87
N THR A 267 21.53 -11.19 -10.98
CA THR A 267 22.00 -10.16 -11.90
C THR A 267 20.75 -9.37 -12.38
N PRO A 268 20.79 -8.03 -12.46
CA PRO A 268 19.64 -7.28 -12.92
C PRO A 268 19.27 -7.75 -14.32
N ALA A 269 18.10 -8.36 -14.44
CA ALA A 269 17.52 -8.64 -15.74
C ALA A 269 17.22 -7.29 -16.39
N THR A 270 17.89 -7.00 -17.49
CA THR A 270 17.51 -5.93 -18.39
C THR A 270 16.05 -6.17 -18.78
N SER A 271 15.15 -5.32 -18.32
CA SER A 271 13.76 -5.35 -18.72
C SER A 271 13.68 -5.03 -20.22
N VAL A 272 13.71 -6.07 -21.03
CA VAL A 272 13.36 -5.96 -22.45
C VAL A 272 11.83 -6.03 -22.50
N PHE A 273 11.21 -4.87 -22.50
CA PHE A 273 9.82 -4.72 -22.88
C PHE A 273 9.74 -5.04 -24.38
N THR A 274 9.29 -6.22 -24.73
CA THR A 274 8.98 -6.57 -26.11
C THR A 274 7.46 -6.46 -26.25
N PRO A 275 6.94 -5.47 -27.01
CA PRO A 275 5.54 -5.45 -27.37
C PRO A 275 5.31 -6.52 -28.45
N GLY A 276 4.46 -7.49 -28.19
CA GLY A 276 3.97 -8.39 -29.22
C GLY A 276 3.93 -9.86 -28.81
N LEU A 277 2.78 -10.32 -28.50
CA LEU A 277 1.98 -11.39 -29.12
C LEU A 277 0.63 -11.48 -28.38
#